data_c9c4bde8ae40ac00f55ed9ee098f23e1
#
_entry.id   c9c4bde8ae40ac00f55ed9ee098f23e1
#
_cell.length_a   1.000
_cell.length_b   1.000
_cell.length_c   1.000
_cell.angle_alpha   90.00
_cell.angle_beta   90.00
_cell.angle_gamma   90.00
#
_symmetry.space_group_name_H-M   'P 1'
#
loop_
_entity.id
_entity.type
_entity.pdbx_description
1 polymer ?
#
loop_
_entity_poly.entity_id
_entity_poly.type
_entity_poly.pdbx_seq_one_letter_code
_entity_poly.pdbx_strand_id
1 'polypeptide(L)'
;MIPNLKSTWSAAGIAHLRPFLLLLMGVALGSCRKETLDLTFKACPGVATVTDVEGNSYRTTQIGAQCWMRENLRTEKYRNGQGVDWVEGDSAWLRTSVGAYVYYNNNELNVEDYGVLYNQFAATDPRGLCPSGWRVPTDADWSELDNVLKDADRSGGVLKDTLMWDSVNVAAENFLGFGALPGGYRLSSGEFGGLGIQGYWWSSTNSGSGRGWNRQLHNVSTGFYRNSKFLTFGMSVRCIKE
;
A
#
# COMPACT_ATOMS: atom_id res chain seq x y z
N MET A 1 -69.99 -69.36 -17.20
CA MET A 1 -70.44 -70.14 -15.97
C MET A 1 -69.84 -69.41 -14.77
N ILE A 2 -70.76 -68.86 -14.00
CA ILE A 2 -70.52 -68.33 -12.64
C ILE A 2 -70.59 -69.54 -11.71
N PRO A 3 -69.88 -69.57 -10.57
CA PRO A 3 -70.42 -69.03 -9.30
C PRO A 3 -69.33 -68.37 -8.44
N ASN A 4 -69.59 -67.21 -7.86
CA ASN A 4 -70.07 -66.86 -6.54
C ASN A 4 -69.58 -67.69 -5.35
N LEU A 5 -68.93 -67.10 -4.37
CA LEU A 5 -69.41 -67.01 -2.96
C LEU A 5 -68.46 -66.31 -2.00
N LYS A 6 -68.97 -65.20 -1.40
CA LYS A 6 -69.12 -64.87 0.05
C LYS A 6 -67.84 -64.64 0.91
N SER A 7 -67.69 -63.44 1.25
CA SER A 7 -67.68 -62.76 2.61
C SER A 7 -67.18 -63.55 3.83
N THR A 8 -66.22 -63.03 4.55
CA THR A 8 -66.29 -62.87 6.02
C THR A 8 -65.50 -61.70 6.51
N TRP A 9 -66.10 -60.87 7.33
CA TRP A 9 -65.53 -59.78 8.08
C TRP A 9 -64.68 -60.32 9.22
N SER A 10 -63.52 -59.65 9.51
CA SER A 10 -62.95 -59.55 10.85
C SER A 10 -62.25 -58.24 11.06
N ALA A 11 -62.65 -57.63 12.15
CA ALA A 11 -62.17 -56.31 12.59
C ALA A 11 -60.83 -56.43 13.36
N ALA A 12 -60.22 -55.28 13.52
CA ALA A 12 -59.28 -54.83 14.55
C ALA A 12 -57.80 -54.82 14.23
N GLY A 13 -57.25 -53.63 14.27
CA GLY A 13 -55.84 -53.36 14.33
C GLY A 13 -55.50 -51.89 14.10
N ILE A 14 -55.84 -51.03 15.10
CA ILE A 14 -55.40 -49.62 15.09
C ILE A 14 -53.90 -49.59 15.31
N ALA A 15 -53.14 -49.36 14.26
CA ALA A 15 -51.71 -49.11 14.36
C ALA A 15 -51.47 -47.58 14.37
N HIS A 16 -50.94 -47.10 15.49
CA HIS A 16 -50.54 -45.73 15.71
C HIS A 16 -49.52 -45.29 14.69
N LEU A 17 -49.82 -44.39 13.75
CA LEU A 17 -48.86 -43.65 12.95
C LEU A 17 -48.17 -42.63 13.86
N ARG A 18 -46.91 -42.82 14.13
CA ARG A 18 -45.99 -41.81 14.68
C ARG A 18 -45.63 -40.84 13.57
N PRO A 19 -45.73 -39.52 13.76
CA PRO A 19 -45.24 -38.58 12.78
C PRO A 19 -43.72 -38.60 12.80
N PHE A 20 -43.12 -38.96 11.67
CA PHE A 20 -41.68 -38.75 11.39
C PHE A 20 -41.45 -37.25 11.23
N LEU A 21 -40.85 -36.62 12.23
CA LEU A 21 -40.41 -35.24 12.17
C LEU A 21 -39.16 -35.21 11.28
N LEU A 22 -39.32 -34.87 10.00
CA LEU A 22 -38.23 -34.58 9.08
C LEU A 22 -37.54 -33.29 9.53
N LEU A 23 -36.44 -33.43 10.24
CA LEU A 23 -35.54 -32.32 10.56
C LEU A 23 -34.82 -31.90 9.24
N LEU A 24 -35.37 -30.89 8.58
CA LEU A 24 -34.69 -30.22 7.46
C LEU A 24 -33.48 -29.49 8.05
N MET A 25 -32.30 -30.13 8.01
CA MET A 25 -31.02 -29.45 8.15
C MET A 25 -30.85 -28.51 6.96
N GLY A 26 -31.19 -27.25 7.14
CA GLY A 26 -30.84 -26.18 6.23
C GLY A 26 -29.30 -26.03 6.17
N VAL A 27 -28.68 -26.59 5.16
CA VAL A 27 -27.29 -26.26 4.84
C VAL A 27 -27.28 -24.81 4.38
N ALA A 28 -26.88 -23.90 5.27
CA ALA A 28 -26.57 -22.54 4.90
C ALA A 28 -25.33 -22.59 3.96
N LEU A 29 -25.60 -22.59 2.66
CA LEU A 29 -24.58 -22.33 1.66
C LEU A 29 -24.11 -20.89 1.89
N GLY A 30 -23.06 -20.73 2.69
CA GLY A 30 -22.32 -19.49 2.80
C GLY A 30 -21.82 -19.13 1.41
N SER A 31 -22.57 -18.30 0.70
CA SER A 31 -22.12 -17.68 -0.53
C SER A 31 -20.89 -16.83 -0.17
N CYS A 32 -19.70 -17.33 -0.47
CA CYS A 32 -18.48 -16.54 -0.46
C CYS A 32 -18.66 -15.47 -1.56
N ARG A 33 -19.31 -14.34 -1.21
CA ARG A 33 -19.33 -13.18 -2.06
C ARG A 33 -17.88 -12.69 -2.14
N LYS A 34 -17.25 -12.84 -3.31
CA LYS A 34 -16.00 -12.17 -3.60
C LYS A 34 -16.30 -10.67 -3.54
N GLU A 35 -15.85 -10.00 -2.47
CA GLU A 35 -15.99 -8.56 -2.38
C GLU A 35 -15.18 -7.95 -3.54
N THR A 36 -15.87 -7.26 -4.43
CA THR A 36 -15.21 -6.51 -5.50
C THR A 36 -14.48 -5.35 -4.85
N LEU A 37 -13.18 -5.20 -5.14
CA LEU A 37 -12.40 -4.06 -4.68
C LEU A 37 -13.09 -2.76 -5.14
N ASP A 38 -13.45 -1.91 -4.18
CA ASP A 38 -13.96 -0.57 -4.46
C ASP A 38 -12.76 0.33 -4.81
N LEU A 39 -12.59 0.59 -6.10
CA LEU A 39 -11.52 1.43 -6.66
C LEU A 39 -11.84 2.93 -6.60
N THR A 40 -12.83 3.37 -5.83
CA THR A 40 -13.11 4.79 -5.65
C THR A 40 -12.25 5.39 -4.56
N PHE A 41 -11.79 6.62 -4.80
CA PHE A 41 -11.06 7.39 -3.80
C PHE A 41 -11.89 7.59 -2.52
N LYS A 42 -11.27 7.31 -1.37
CA LYS A 42 -11.81 7.61 -0.04
C LYS A 42 -10.70 8.20 0.83
N ALA A 43 -10.95 9.35 1.41
CA ALA A 43 -10.06 9.86 2.46
C ALA A 43 -10.10 8.93 3.68
N CYS A 44 -9.04 8.91 4.46
CA CYS A 44 -9.00 8.15 5.70
C CYS A 44 -10.07 8.64 6.68
N PRO A 45 -10.84 7.76 7.32
CA PRO A 45 -11.88 8.14 8.27
C PRO A 45 -11.34 9.03 9.40
N GLY A 46 -11.92 10.21 9.55
CA GLY A 46 -11.56 11.17 10.58
C GLY A 46 -10.20 11.88 10.40
N VAL A 47 -9.45 11.58 9.34
CA VAL A 47 -8.11 12.16 9.09
C VAL A 47 -7.94 12.42 7.58
N ALA A 48 -8.62 13.43 7.05
CA ALA A 48 -8.51 13.79 5.63
C ALA A 48 -7.13 14.36 5.27
N THR A 49 -6.46 14.97 6.25
CA THR A 49 -5.09 15.52 6.14
C THR A 49 -4.31 15.24 7.43
N VAL A 50 -2.99 15.18 7.30
CA VAL A 50 -2.06 15.11 8.42
C VAL A 50 -0.96 16.14 8.22
N THR A 51 -0.42 16.69 9.31
CA THR A 51 0.61 17.74 9.27
C THR A 51 1.85 17.24 10.01
N ASP A 52 3.03 17.46 9.43
CA ASP A 52 4.31 17.13 10.06
C ASP A 52 4.78 18.24 11.04
N VAL A 53 5.94 18.02 11.65
CA VAL A 53 6.53 18.93 12.65
C VAL A 53 6.91 20.30 12.07
N GLU A 54 7.07 20.42 10.75
CA GLU A 54 7.39 21.67 10.06
C GLU A 54 6.16 22.38 9.50
N GLY A 55 4.96 21.80 9.67
CA GLY A 55 3.71 22.38 9.17
C GLY A 55 3.35 21.96 7.75
N ASN A 56 4.11 21.05 7.12
CA ASN A 56 3.73 20.51 5.82
C ASN A 56 2.48 19.65 5.97
N SER A 57 1.48 19.89 5.12
CA SER A 57 0.21 19.16 5.12
C SER A 57 0.17 18.13 4.00
N TYR A 58 -0.32 16.92 4.32
CA TYR A 58 -0.44 15.78 3.43
C TYR A 58 -1.88 15.28 3.45
N ARG A 59 -2.48 15.12 2.27
CA ARG A 59 -3.80 14.49 2.13
C ARG A 59 -3.68 13.00 2.40
N THR A 60 -4.80 12.34 2.69
CA THR A 60 -4.81 10.92 2.99
C THR A 60 -5.73 10.15 2.06
N THR A 61 -5.47 8.85 1.91
CA THR A 61 -6.34 7.92 1.20
C THR A 61 -6.42 6.59 1.94
N GLN A 62 -7.62 6.00 1.97
CA GLN A 62 -7.84 4.65 2.48
C GLN A 62 -7.80 3.66 1.33
N ILE A 63 -6.98 2.62 1.46
CA ILE A 63 -6.86 1.52 0.50
C ILE A 63 -6.95 0.21 1.29
N GLY A 64 -8.02 -0.54 1.10
CA GLY A 64 -8.34 -1.67 1.98
C GLY A 64 -8.50 -1.23 3.43
N ALA A 65 -7.80 -1.88 4.35
CA ALA A 65 -7.76 -1.51 5.76
C ALA A 65 -6.71 -0.43 6.07
N GLN A 66 -5.84 -0.09 5.12
CA GLN A 66 -4.70 0.79 5.33
C GLN A 66 -5.04 2.25 4.98
N CYS A 67 -4.44 3.15 5.75
CA CYS A 67 -4.56 4.60 5.56
C CYS A 67 -3.18 5.18 5.20
N TRP A 68 -3.06 5.77 4.03
CA TRP A 68 -1.82 6.26 3.44
C TRP A 68 -1.83 7.76 3.23
N MET A 69 -0.67 8.41 3.29
CA MET A 69 -0.49 9.73 2.69
C MET A 69 -0.62 9.65 1.18
N ARG A 70 -1.10 10.71 0.55
CA ARG A 70 -1.18 10.83 -0.92
C ARG A 70 0.07 11.44 -1.53
N GLU A 71 0.80 12.22 -0.77
CA GLU A 71 2.03 12.88 -1.16
C GLU A 71 3.26 12.20 -0.53
N ASN A 72 4.40 12.34 -1.17
CA ASN A 72 5.68 11.98 -0.60
C ASN A 72 6.04 12.93 0.54
N LEU A 73 6.71 12.40 1.56
CA LEU A 73 7.16 13.17 2.70
C LEU A 73 8.20 14.22 2.24
N ARG A 74 8.11 15.44 2.82
CA ARG A 74 9.01 16.55 2.48
C ARG A 74 9.63 17.23 3.70
N THR A 75 9.51 16.63 4.89
CA THR A 75 10.10 17.14 6.11
C THR A 75 11.62 17.02 6.10
N GLU A 76 12.28 18.01 6.67
CA GLU A 76 13.74 18.03 6.89
C GLU A 76 14.08 17.72 8.37
N LYS A 77 13.05 17.42 9.15
CA LYS A 77 13.18 17.12 10.59
C LYS A 77 12.55 15.78 10.93
N TYR A 78 13.13 15.17 11.93
CA TYR A 78 12.48 14.07 12.65
C TYR A 78 11.31 14.58 13.47
N ARG A 79 10.38 13.70 13.83
CA ARG A 79 9.17 13.99 14.61
C ARG A 79 9.44 14.75 15.91
N ASN A 80 10.61 14.55 16.51
CA ASN A 80 11.03 15.24 17.74
C ASN A 80 11.58 16.67 17.50
N GLY A 81 11.55 17.17 16.27
CA GLY A 81 12.04 18.48 15.87
C GLY A 81 13.53 18.58 15.56
N GLN A 82 14.31 17.51 15.78
CA GLN A 82 15.73 17.48 15.39
C GLN A 82 15.87 17.41 13.85
N GLY A 83 16.84 18.16 13.30
CA GLY A 83 17.13 18.11 11.86
C GLY A 83 17.60 16.73 11.39
N VAL A 84 17.23 16.38 10.17
CA VAL A 84 17.88 15.33 9.38
C VAL A 84 19.04 15.98 8.65
N ASP A 85 20.16 15.29 8.50
CA ASP A 85 21.34 15.89 7.84
C ASP A 85 21.07 16.09 6.34
N TRP A 86 21.24 17.32 5.86
CA TRP A 86 21.26 17.61 4.41
C TRP A 86 22.61 17.30 3.83
N VAL A 87 22.70 16.36 2.89
CA VAL A 87 23.97 15.89 2.31
C VAL A 87 23.93 16.01 0.79
N GLU A 88 24.51 17.09 0.25
CA GLU A 88 24.54 17.40 -1.17
C GLU A 88 25.68 16.70 -1.92
N GLY A 89 26.88 16.70 -1.36
CA GLY A 89 28.08 16.20 -2.02
C GLY A 89 28.11 14.68 -2.18
N ASP A 90 28.44 14.18 -3.37
CA ASP A 90 28.46 12.75 -3.71
C ASP A 90 29.33 11.91 -2.78
N SER A 91 30.56 12.39 -2.54
CA SER A 91 31.50 11.70 -1.65
C SER A 91 31.04 11.68 -0.19
N ALA A 92 30.32 12.70 0.27
CA ALA A 92 29.72 12.73 1.61
C ALA A 92 28.51 11.78 1.68
N TRP A 93 27.66 11.80 0.64
CA TRP A 93 26.52 10.89 0.52
C TRP A 93 26.95 9.42 0.56
N LEU A 94 27.95 9.04 -0.23
CA LEU A 94 28.48 7.66 -0.26
C LEU A 94 28.96 7.17 1.09
N ARG A 95 29.54 8.06 1.91
CA ARG A 95 30.15 7.72 3.20
C ARG A 95 29.20 7.91 4.39
N THR A 96 27.97 8.44 4.16
CA THR A 96 27.05 8.65 5.28
C THR A 96 26.61 7.32 5.87
N SER A 97 26.62 7.26 7.20
CA SER A 97 26.13 6.13 8.00
C SER A 97 25.04 6.54 8.98
N VAL A 98 24.53 7.76 8.84
CA VAL A 98 23.45 8.36 9.62
C VAL A 98 22.30 8.78 8.71
N GLY A 99 21.17 9.12 9.30
CA GLY A 99 20.01 9.61 8.54
C GLY A 99 20.34 10.89 7.79
N ALA A 100 20.08 10.88 6.48
CA ALA A 100 20.31 12.02 5.59
C ALA A 100 19.19 12.17 4.56
N TYR A 101 19.03 13.39 4.07
CA TYR A 101 18.13 13.70 2.96
C TYR A 101 18.83 14.58 1.92
N VAL A 102 18.18 14.68 0.76
CA VAL A 102 18.60 15.56 -0.33
C VAL A 102 17.40 15.87 -1.24
N TYR A 103 17.44 17.03 -1.90
CA TYR A 103 16.52 17.35 -2.99
C TYR A 103 16.97 16.67 -4.29
N TYR A 104 16.03 16.27 -5.14
CA TYR A 104 16.42 15.73 -6.45
C TYR A 104 17.22 16.74 -7.23
N ASN A 105 18.41 16.35 -7.73
CA ASN A 105 19.41 17.23 -8.38
C ASN A 105 19.83 18.43 -7.53
N ASN A 106 19.78 18.31 -6.20
CA ASN A 106 20.07 19.39 -5.25
C ASN A 106 19.22 20.65 -5.50
N ASN A 107 18.02 20.49 -6.07
CA ASN A 107 17.13 21.57 -6.44
C ASN A 107 15.86 21.54 -5.59
N GLU A 108 15.73 22.51 -4.68
CA GLU A 108 14.60 22.67 -3.77
C GLU A 108 13.25 22.83 -4.50
N LEU A 109 13.24 23.32 -5.73
CA LEU A 109 12.01 23.46 -6.52
C LEU A 109 11.30 22.12 -6.80
N ASN A 110 12.01 21.01 -6.67
CA ASN A 110 11.42 19.68 -6.81
C ASN A 110 10.66 19.20 -5.57
N VAL A 111 10.80 19.89 -4.43
CA VAL A 111 10.26 19.40 -3.14
C VAL A 111 8.75 19.42 -3.09
N GLU A 112 8.12 20.47 -3.63
CA GLU A 112 6.65 20.61 -3.58
C GLU A 112 5.96 19.47 -4.34
N ASP A 113 6.49 19.10 -5.50
CA ASP A 113 5.90 18.05 -6.33
C ASP A 113 6.32 16.64 -5.88
N TYR A 114 7.61 16.41 -5.68
CA TYR A 114 8.16 15.05 -5.51
C TYR A 114 8.53 14.69 -4.08
N GLY A 115 8.52 15.64 -3.15
CA GLY A 115 9.07 15.46 -1.82
C GLY A 115 10.60 15.46 -1.81
N VAL A 116 11.21 15.00 -0.71
CA VAL A 116 12.66 14.84 -0.60
C VAL A 116 13.07 13.38 -0.69
N LEU A 117 14.33 13.12 -1.05
CA LEU A 117 14.92 11.79 -1.09
C LEU A 117 15.68 11.55 0.23
N TYR A 118 15.29 10.51 0.96
CA TYR A 118 15.92 10.07 2.20
C TYR A 118 16.76 8.83 1.97
N ASN A 119 17.86 8.69 2.72
CA ASN A 119 18.52 7.40 2.82
C ASN A 119 17.76 6.47 3.79
N GLN A 120 18.10 5.18 3.79
CA GLN A 120 17.44 4.20 4.66
C GLN A 120 17.67 4.48 6.14
N PHE A 121 18.84 5.06 6.51
CA PHE A 121 19.14 5.42 7.90
C PHE A 121 18.14 6.46 8.43
N ALA A 122 17.74 7.45 7.61
CA ALA A 122 16.69 8.39 7.98
C ALA A 122 15.32 7.72 8.08
N ALA A 123 14.99 6.85 7.09
CA ALA A 123 13.70 6.16 7.06
C ALA A 123 13.48 5.20 8.24
N THR A 124 14.56 4.71 8.87
CA THR A 124 14.52 3.78 10.01
C THR A 124 14.98 4.38 11.33
N ASP A 125 15.25 5.67 11.36
CA ASP A 125 15.71 6.36 12.58
C ASP A 125 14.61 6.30 13.66
N PRO A 126 14.95 5.92 14.91
CA PRO A 126 13.98 5.81 16.00
C PRO A 126 13.31 7.13 16.38
N ARG A 127 13.90 8.29 16.01
CA ARG A 127 13.27 9.61 16.17
C ARG A 127 12.04 9.78 15.28
N GLY A 128 11.93 8.97 14.21
CA GLY A 128 10.80 8.90 13.29
C GLY A 128 10.71 10.09 12.32
N LEU A 129 10.58 9.82 11.03
CA LEU A 129 10.33 10.85 10.01
C LEU A 129 8.86 11.25 9.92
N CYS A 130 7.96 10.28 10.03
CA CYS A 130 6.54 10.51 9.83
C CYS A 130 5.90 11.26 11.00
N PRO A 131 4.81 12.00 10.77
CA PRO A 131 4.05 12.68 11.81
C PRO A 131 3.59 11.74 12.93
N SER A 132 3.19 12.31 14.07
CA SER A 132 2.66 11.54 15.20
C SER A 132 1.45 10.70 14.79
N GLY A 133 1.41 9.41 15.17
CA GLY A 133 0.40 8.43 14.77
C GLY A 133 0.59 7.90 13.34
N TRP A 134 1.72 8.22 12.70
CA TRP A 134 2.12 7.74 11.38
C TRP A 134 3.56 7.21 11.41
N ARG A 135 3.86 6.29 10.52
CA ARG A 135 5.19 5.67 10.43
C ARG A 135 5.60 5.41 8.99
N VAL A 136 6.89 5.19 8.77
CA VAL A 136 7.38 4.64 7.52
C VAL A 136 6.85 3.20 7.38
N PRO A 137 6.25 2.83 6.24
CA PRO A 137 5.66 1.50 6.08
C PRO A 137 6.73 0.41 6.13
N THR A 138 6.38 -0.73 6.70
CA THR A 138 7.17 -1.95 6.63
C THR A 138 7.01 -2.61 5.26
N ASP A 139 7.86 -3.58 4.96
CA ASP A 139 7.70 -4.40 3.75
C ASP A 139 6.41 -5.22 3.75
N ALA A 140 5.91 -5.60 4.93
CA ALA A 140 4.61 -6.25 5.09
C ALA A 140 3.45 -5.32 4.73
N ASP A 141 3.47 -4.05 5.16
CA ASP A 141 2.44 -3.07 4.77
C ASP A 141 2.37 -2.86 3.25
N TRP A 142 3.52 -2.74 2.62
CA TRP A 142 3.61 -2.65 1.17
C TRP A 142 3.10 -3.91 0.46
N SER A 143 3.34 -5.09 1.04
CA SER A 143 2.87 -6.36 0.50
C SER A 143 1.35 -6.51 0.68
N GLU A 144 0.80 -6.01 1.78
CA GLU A 144 -0.65 -5.94 2.00
C GLU A 144 -1.31 -5.03 0.96
N LEU A 145 -0.75 -3.82 0.74
CA LEU A 145 -1.23 -2.92 -0.33
C LEU A 145 -1.23 -3.63 -1.68
N ASP A 146 -0.11 -4.28 -2.06
CA ASP A 146 -0.02 -5.01 -3.32
C ASP A 146 -1.05 -6.14 -3.41
N ASN A 147 -1.30 -6.87 -2.32
CA ASN A 147 -2.32 -7.93 -2.26
C ASN A 147 -3.74 -7.40 -2.47
N VAL A 148 -4.07 -6.25 -1.87
CA VAL A 148 -5.36 -5.58 -2.10
C VAL A 148 -5.54 -5.22 -3.57
N LEU A 149 -4.45 -4.84 -4.27
CA LEU A 149 -4.48 -4.38 -5.66
C LEU A 149 -4.36 -5.51 -6.69
N LYS A 150 -3.96 -6.71 -6.31
CA LYS A 150 -3.75 -7.87 -7.24
C LYS A 150 -4.99 -8.22 -8.05
N ASP A 151 -6.17 -8.04 -7.49
CA ASP A 151 -7.43 -8.29 -8.20
C ASP A 151 -7.69 -7.27 -9.32
N ALA A 152 -6.93 -6.17 -9.37
CA ALA A 152 -7.06 -5.13 -10.40
C ALA A 152 -6.19 -5.39 -11.65
N ASP A 153 -5.39 -6.47 -11.69
CA ASP A 153 -4.47 -6.85 -12.79
C ASP A 153 -3.44 -5.76 -13.20
N ARG A 154 -3.40 -4.62 -12.47
CA ARG A 154 -2.62 -3.42 -12.81
C ARG A 154 -2.16 -2.66 -11.57
N SER A 155 -1.73 -3.38 -10.53
CA SER A 155 -1.48 -2.81 -9.20
C SER A 155 -0.63 -1.51 -9.23
N GLY A 156 0.43 -1.47 -10.02
CA GLY A 156 1.24 -0.25 -10.19
C GLY A 156 0.52 0.86 -10.95
N GLY A 157 -0.27 0.53 -11.97
CA GLY A 157 -1.03 1.51 -12.76
C GLY A 157 -2.05 2.28 -11.91
N VAL A 158 -2.80 1.56 -11.06
CA VAL A 158 -3.81 2.14 -10.18
C VAL A 158 -3.22 3.11 -9.15
N LEU A 159 -1.96 2.90 -8.75
CA LEU A 159 -1.27 3.76 -7.79
C LEU A 159 -0.66 5.02 -8.42
N LYS A 160 -0.28 4.97 -9.72
CA LYS A 160 0.39 6.09 -10.39
C LYS A 160 -0.55 7.28 -10.55
N ASP A 161 -0.04 8.47 -10.29
CA ASP A 161 -0.70 9.70 -10.72
C ASP A 161 -0.76 9.77 -12.25
N THR A 162 -1.75 10.46 -12.78
CA THR A 162 -1.91 10.66 -14.23
C THR A 162 -1.02 11.77 -14.76
N LEU A 163 -0.45 12.57 -13.88
CA LEU A 163 0.42 13.70 -14.18
C LEU A 163 1.88 13.41 -13.81
N MET A 164 2.78 14.23 -14.27
CA MET A 164 4.22 14.28 -13.93
C MET A 164 5.07 13.08 -14.36
N TRP A 165 4.46 12.02 -14.89
CA TRP A 165 5.18 10.93 -15.53
C TRP A 165 5.48 11.30 -16.98
N ASP A 166 6.69 10.98 -17.45
CA ASP A 166 7.05 11.13 -18.86
C ASP A 166 6.11 10.32 -19.77
N SER A 167 6.10 10.68 -21.05
CA SER A 167 5.22 10.06 -22.06
C SER A 167 5.23 8.53 -21.99
N VAL A 168 4.04 7.91 -22.16
CA VAL A 168 3.77 6.47 -22.00
C VAL A 168 3.54 6.07 -20.51
N ASN A 169 2.84 6.86 -19.73
CA ASN A 169 2.44 6.49 -18.37
C ASN A 169 1.38 5.35 -18.39
N VAL A 170 1.86 4.12 -18.59
CA VAL A 170 1.04 2.93 -18.86
C VAL A 170 0.07 2.67 -17.72
N ALA A 171 -1.23 2.65 -18.05
CA ALA A 171 -2.34 2.34 -17.13
C ALA A 171 -2.38 3.20 -15.85
N ALA A 172 -1.88 4.43 -15.90
CA ALA A 172 -2.02 5.36 -14.78
C ALA A 172 -3.47 5.81 -14.66
N GLU A 173 -4.10 5.51 -13.53
CA GLU A 173 -5.52 5.76 -13.30
C GLU A 173 -5.78 6.55 -12.01
N ASN A 174 -4.93 6.41 -11.01
CA ASN A 174 -5.02 7.09 -9.70
C ASN A 174 -6.41 7.03 -9.03
N PHE A 175 -7.23 6.04 -9.33
CA PHE A 175 -8.61 5.93 -8.80
C PHE A 175 -8.68 5.92 -7.28
N LEU A 176 -7.66 5.35 -6.64
CA LEU A 176 -7.56 5.27 -5.19
C LEU A 176 -6.98 6.55 -4.57
N GLY A 177 -6.53 7.49 -5.40
CA GLY A 177 -5.92 8.72 -4.94
C GLY A 177 -4.59 8.52 -4.23
N PHE A 178 -3.88 7.41 -4.49
CA PHE A 178 -2.54 7.21 -3.93
C PHE A 178 -1.55 8.25 -4.46
N GLY A 179 -1.69 8.67 -5.73
CA GLY A 179 -0.92 9.77 -6.29
C GLY A 179 0.59 9.49 -6.32
N ALA A 180 0.99 8.31 -6.76
CA ALA A 180 2.41 7.98 -6.89
C ALA A 180 3.05 8.80 -8.00
N LEU A 181 4.05 9.62 -7.66
CA LEU A 181 4.80 10.47 -8.58
C LEU A 181 6.20 9.91 -8.85
N PRO A 182 6.77 10.16 -10.05
CA PRO A 182 8.06 9.63 -10.46
C PRO A 182 9.21 10.50 -9.94
N GLY A 183 9.37 10.58 -8.61
CA GLY A 183 10.37 11.41 -7.94
C GLY A 183 11.82 10.96 -8.13
N GLY A 184 12.05 9.89 -8.88
CA GLY A 184 13.39 9.37 -9.13
C GLY A 184 14.08 8.81 -7.88
N TYR A 185 15.39 8.86 -7.91
CA TYR A 185 16.26 8.34 -6.84
C TYR A 185 17.63 9.02 -6.86
N ARG A 186 18.41 8.83 -5.79
CA ARG A 186 19.85 9.08 -5.74
C ARG A 186 20.58 7.77 -5.51
N LEU A 187 21.59 7.46 -6.35
CA LEU A 187 22.44 6.30 -6.17
C LEU A 187 23.34 6.47 -4.93
N SER A 188 23.88 5.36 -4.42
CA SER A 188 24.89 5.40 -3.37
C SER A 188 26.14 6.17 -3.79
N SER A 189 26.48 6.19 -5.08
CA SER A 189 27.57 6.97 -5.66
C SER A 189 27.36 8.49 -5.64
N GLY A 190 26.09 8.93 -5.46
CA GLY A 190 25.67 10.32 -5.45
C GLY A 190 24.88 10.76 -6.69
N GLU A 191 24.95 10.03 -7.79
CA GLU A 191 24.25 10.33 -9.03
C GLU A 191 22.74 10.24 -8.88
N PHE A 192 22.02 11.17 -9.49
CA PHE A 192 20.55 11.18 -9.56
C PHE A 192 20.05 10.50 -10.84
N GLY A 193 18.85 9.94 -10.78
CA GLY A 193 18.24 9.34 -11.95
C GLY A 193 16.74 9.11 -11.79
N GLY A 194 16.07 8.85 -12.91
CA GLY A 194 14.70 8.35 -12.93
C GLY A 194 13.60 9.36 -12.67
N LEU A 195 13.87 10.67 -12.55
CA LEU A 195 12.82 11.69 -12.48
C LEU A 195 11.94 11.62 -13.75
N GLY A 196 10.63 11.71 -13.57
CA GLY A 196 9.67 11.54 -14.66
C GLY A 196 9.43 10.08 -15.09
N ILE A 197 10.35 9.16 -14.78
CA ILE A 197 10.34 7.79 -15.30
C ILE A 197 10.07 6.75 -14.20
N GLN A 198 10.60 6.96 -13.00
CA GLN A 198 10.56 6.00 -11.90
C GLN A 198 10.23 6.67 -10.57
N GLY A 199 9.38 6.00 -9.79
CA GLY A 199 9.16 6.34 -8.38
C GLY A 199 9.66 5.22 -7.49
N TYR A 200 10.37 5.57 -6.42
CA TYR A 200 10.88 4.63 -5.42
C TYR A 200 10.47 5.05 -4.01
N TRP A 201 10.05 4.09 -3.21
CA TRP A 201 9.65 4.33 -1.82
C TRP A 201 10.30 3.34 -0.89
N TRP A 202 10.94 3.86 0.17
CA TRP A 202 11.51 3.04 1.22
C TRP A 202 10.44 2.25 1.99
N SER A 203 10.83 1.08 2.41
CA SER A 203 10.24 0.36 3.55
C SER A 203 11.14 0.55 4.77
N SER A 204 10.59 0.55 5.98
CA SER A 204 11.37 0.53 7.22
C SER A 204 12.02 -0.82 7.53
N THR A 205 11.80 -1.84 6.67
CA THR A 205 12.33 -3.19 6.87
C THR A 205 13.68 -3.36 6.18
N ASN A 206 14.70 -3.76 6.92
CA ASN A 206 15.98 -4.19 6.37
C ASN A 206 15.82 -5.51 5.61
N SER A 207 16.54 -5.65 4.49
CA SER A 207 16.60 -6.88 3.71
C SER A 207 17.86 -7.73 3.99
N GLY A 208 18.69 -7.29 4.91
CA GLY A 208 19.98 -7.88 5.23
C GLY A 208 21.13 -7.33 4.38
N SER A 209 22.36 -7.64 4.76
CA SER A 209 23.59 -7.32 4.00
C SER A 209 23.73 -5.84 3.61
N GLY A 210 23.39 -4.92 4.52
CA GLY A 210 23.49 -3.47 4.28
C GLY A 210 22.50 -2.94 3.25
N ARG A 211 21.32 -3.56 3.14
CA ARG A 211 20.27 -3.19 2.18
C ARG A 211 18.91 -3.08 2.88
N GLY A 212 18.03 -2.25 2.31
CA GLY A 212 16.63 -2.08 2.73
C GLY A 212 15.66 -2.45 1.61
N TRP A 213 14.48 -2.95 2.00
CA TRP A 213 13.40 -3.19 1.06
C TRP A 213 12.79 -1.88 0.58
N ASN A 214 12.35 -1.87 -0.66
CA ASN A 214 11.68 -0.73 -1.28
C ASN A 214 10.64 -1.18 -2.29
N ARG A 215 9.76 -0.26 -2.68
CA ARG A 215 8.83 -0.43 -3.79
C ARG A 215 9.20 0.51 -4.93
N GLN A 216 8.92 0.06 -6.16
CA GLN A 216 9.22 0.79 -7.38
C GLN A 216 8.03 0.76 -8.34
N LEU A 217 7.78 1.90 -8.96
CA LEU A 217 6.89 2.05 -10.11
C LEU A 217 7.68 2.58 -11.30
N HIS A 218 7.23 2.26 -12.50
CA HIS A 218 7.85 2.69 -13.75
C HIS A 218 6.79 3.18 -14.74
N ASN A 219 7.10 4.22 -15.56
CA ASN A 219 6.17 4.79 -16.53
C ASN A 219 5.70 3.77 -17.58
N VAL A 220 6.58 2.87 -18.04
CA VAL A 220 6.29 1.86 -19.08
C VAL A 220 5.76 0.53 -18.54
N SER A 221 5.38 0.45 -17.27
CA SER A 221 4.93 -0.81 -16.65
C SER A 221 3.72 -0.63 -15.75
N THR A 222 2.91 -1.68 -15.65
CA THR A 222 1.81 -1.81 -14.67
C THR A 222 2.25 -2.49 -13.37
N GLY A 223 3.52 -2.92 -13.28
CA GLY A 223 4.03 -3.64 -12.12
C GLY A 223 4.26 -2.74 -10.90
N PHE A 224 4.08 -3.30 -9.72
CA PHE A 224 4.47 -2.73 -8.43
C PHE A 224 5.61 -3.57 -7.86
N TYR A 225 6.84 -3.15 -8.14
CA TYR A 225 8.03 -3.98 -7.93
C TYR A 225 8.56 -3.88 -6.51
N ARG A 226 8.87 -5.03 -5.91
CA ARG A 226 9.58 -5.15 -4.64
C ARG A 226 11.06 -5.39 -4.91
N ASN A 227 11.92 -4.50 -4.45
CA ASN A 227 13.38 -4.56 -4.63
C ASN A 227 14.11 -4.32 -3.32
N SER A 228 15.42 -4.56 -3.31
CA SER A 228 16.30 -4.13 -2.22
C SER A 228 17.46 -3.29 -2.75
N LYS A 229 17.81 -2.23 -2.03
CA LYS A 229 18.89 -1.29 -2.40
C LYS A 229 19.79 -1.04 -1.19
N PHE A 230 21.03 -0.57 -1.44
CA PHE A 230 21.94 -0.17 -0.36
C PHE A 230 21.30 0.92 0.52
N LEU A 231 21.65 0.92 1.79
CA LEU A 231 21.09 1.85 2.78
C LEU A 231 21.36 3.33 2.46
N THR A 232 22.39 3.59 1.65
CA THR A 232 22.76 4.93 1.17
C THR A 232 22.05 5.37 -0.11
N PHE A 233 21.14 4.56 -0.70
CA PHE A 233 20.29 5.06 -1.76
C PHE A 233 19.38 6.18 -1.23
N GLY A 234 19.09 7.19 -2.05
CA GLY A 234 18.10 8.22 -1.76
C GLY A 234 16.79 7.90 -2.45
N MET A 235 15.71 7.77 -1.68
CA MET A 235 14.36 7.46 -2.18
C MET A 235 13.31 8.25 -1.42
N SER A 236 12.13 8.38 -2.02
CA SER A 236 10.97 8.96 -1.33
C SER A 236 10.55 8.13 -0.11
N VAL A 237 9.90 8.79 0.82
CA VAL A 237 9.15 8.18 1.91
C VAL A 237 7.68 8.55 1.79
N ARG A 238 6.81 7.60 2.02
CA ARG A 238 5.37 7.81 2.10
C ARG A 238 4.84 7.14 3.37
N CYS A 239 4.22 7.91 4.24
CA CYS A 239 3.82 7.40 5.54
C CYS A 239 2.48 6.66 5.50
N ILE A 240 2.35 5.69 6.38
CA ILE A 240 1.13 4.94 6.68
C ILE A 240 0.70 5.24 8.12
N LYS A 241 -0.60 5.28 8.38
CA LYS A 241 -1.15 5.47 9.73
C LYS A 241 -0.89 4.23 10.59
N GLU A 242 -0.56 4.43 11.86
CA GLU A 242 -0.39 3.37 12.87
C GLU A 242 -1.72 2.74 13.26
#